data_93240e700e939a1597aedc1f3e1fc421
#
_entry.id   93240e700e939a1597aedc1f3e1fc421
#
_cell.length_a   1.000
_cell.length_b   1.000
_cell.length_c   1.000
_cell.angle_alpha   90.00
_cell.angle_beta   90.00
_cell.angle_gamma   90.00
#
_symmetry.space_group_name_H-M   'P 1'
#
loop_
_entity.id
_entity.type
_entity.pdbx_description
1 polymer ?
#
loop_
_entity_poly.entity_id
_entity_poly.type
_entity_poly.pdbx_seq_one_letter_code
_entity_poly.pdbx_strand_id
1 'polypeptide(L)'
;MRSVTLLIVLFLSLTITAQEAGFEKGIVAFEAGNKAYLEEDYDVAIKAYQEVLAEGLHSKEVYLNLGNAYYKNGQTASSILYYEKGLLHFKKDVDLLTNLQFAENQRIDRIEPLPDSIIKRVYKFLLNLMDSEGWAVTSLIFALLFAVAKTIKPRLRKIAGPSLIVALIAFLTLLFIQKIERSENYAIVFEPAVTVLSDPKIDAPVAFELHEGTKVKPVESFEEFQKIEIANGQSGWIVTSSIRFIKE
;
A
#
# COMPACT_ATOMS: atom_id res chain seq x y z
N MET A 1 -13.48 -41.07 8.93
CA MET A 1 -12.40 -40.55 8.10
C MET A 1 -12.82 -40.31 6.64
N ARG A 2 -13.41 -41.28 5.91
CA ARG A 2 -13.85 -41.10 4.50
C ARG A 2 -14.79 -39.91 4.27
N SER A 3 -15.74 -39.65 5.17
CA SER A 3 -16.71 -38.53 5.05
C SER A 3 -16.06 -37.16 5.22
N VAL A 4 -15.05 -37.01 6.07
CA VAL A 4 -14.31 -35.76 6.28
C VAL A 4 -13.43 -35.46 5.07
N THR A 5 -12.78 -36.50 4.51
CA THR A 5 -11.96 -36.35 3.30
C THR A 5 -12.81 -35.92 2.10
N LEU A 6 -14.01 -36.48 1.97
CA LEU A 6 -14.95 -36.11 0.90
C LEU A 6 -15.44 -34.66 1.02
N LEU A 7 -15.73 -34.19 2.25
CA LEU A 7 -16.10 -32.82 2.54
C LEU A 7 -14.96 -31.83 2.24
N ILE A 8 -13.72 -32.20 2.59
CA ILE A 8 -12.53 -31.35 2.28
C ILE A 8 -12.31 -31.25 0.77
N VAL A 9 -12.41 -32.36 0.03
CA VAL A 9 -12.27 -32.38 -1.44
C VAL A 9 -13.39 -31.58 -2.10
N LEU A 10 -14.63 -31.69 -1.62
CA LEU A 10 -15.77 -30.93 -2.14
C LEU A 10 -15.60 -29.43 -1.86
N PHE A 11 -15.13 -29.06 -0.67
CA PHE A 11 -14.85 -27.66 -0.31
C PHE A 11 -13.74 -27.08 -1.15
N LEU A 12 -12.64 -27.82 -1.36
CA LEU A 12 -11.53 -27.42 -2.23
C LEU A 12 -11.97 -27.26 -3.69
N SER A 13 -12.81 -28.14 -4.22
CA SER A 13 -13.31 -28.02 -5.59
C SER A 13 -14.21 -26.81 -5.77
N LEU A 14 -15.08 -26.51 -4.80
CA LEU A 14 -15.95 -25.33 -4.82
C LEU A 14 -15.17 -24.02 -4.75
N THR A 15 -14.06 -23.97 -3.99
CA THR A 15 -13.21 -22.77 -3.93
C THR A 15 -12.44 -22.54 -5.22
N ILE A 16 -11.98 -23.61 -5.87
CA ILE A 16 -11.26 -23.51 -7.17
C ILE A 16 -12.21 -22.98 -8.26
N THR A 17 -13.42 -23.53 -8.38
CA THR A 17 -14.38 -23.09 -9.41
C THR A 17 -14.86 -21.65 -9.19
N ALA A 18 -15.03 -21.22 -7.93
CA ALA A 18 -15.39 -19.83 -7.63
C ALA A 18 -14.24 -18.85 -7.99
N GLN A 19 -13.00 -19.26 -7.77
CA GLN A 19 -11.82 -18.46 -8.11
C GLN A 19 -11.63 -18.35 -9.64
N GLU A 20 -11.86 -19.42 -10.39
CA GLU A 20 -11.81 -19.39 -11.87
C GLU A 20 -12.91 -18.46 -12.44
N ALA A 21 -14.13 -18.53 -11.91
CA ALA A 21 -15.21 -17.65 -12.36
C ALA A 21 -14.93 -16.16 -12.09
N GLY A 22 -14.37 -15.84 -10.91
CA GLY A 22 -13.95 -14.47 -10.58
C GLY A 22 -12.82 -13.99 -11.48
N PHE A 23 -11.87 -14.86 -11.81
CA PHE A 23 -10.77 -14.54 -12.71
C PHE A 23 -11.25 -14.22 -14.13
N GLU A 24 -12.13 -15.06 -14.73
CA GLU A 24 -12.70 -14.80 -16.05
C GLU A 24 -13.50 -13.50 -16.08
N LYS A 25 -14.33 -13.25 -15.06
CA LYS A 25 -15.12 -12.04 -14.92
C LYS A 25 -14.22 -10.80 -14.85
N GLY A 26 -13.15 -10.86 -14.08
CA GLY A 26 -12.19 -9.77 -13.99
C GLY A 26 -11.46 -9.48 -15.30
N ILE A 27 -11.11 -10.51 -16.10
CA ILE A 27 -10.52 -10.31 -17.43
C ILE A 27 -11.51 -9.59 -18.35
N VAL A 28 -12.77 -10.03 -18.41
CA VAL A 28 -13.81 -9.40 -19.22
C VAL A 28 -14.01 -7.93 -18.81
N ALA A 29 -14.04 -7.67 -17.50
CA ALA A 29 -14.14 -6.31 -16.99
C ALA A 29 -12.91 -5.46 -17.36
N PHE A 30 -11.70 -6.02 -17.30
CA PHE A 30 -10.48 -5.32 -17.71
C PHE A 30 -10.49 -4.93 -19.19
N GLU A 31 -10.90 -5.84 -20.06
CA GLU A 31 -11.02 -5.58 -21.51
C GLU A 31 -12.11 -4.53 -21.79
N ALA A 32 -13.24 -4.60 -21.10
CA ALA A 32 -14.30 -3.60 -21.20
C ALA A 32 -13.81 -2.22 -20.75
N GLY A 33 -13.03 -2.15 -19.65
CA GLY A 33 -12.40 -0.94 -19.16
C GLY A 33 -11.43 -0.33 -20.17
N ASN A 34 -10.56 -1.16 -20.78
CA ASN A 34 -9.63 -0.72 -21.80
C ASN A 34 -10.35 -0.16 -23.03
N LYS A 35 -11.42 -0.82 -23.48
CA LYS A 35 -12.24 -0.35 -24.59
C LYS A 35 -12.87 1.00 -24.27
N ALA A 36 -13.56 1.12 -23.13
CA ALA A 36 -14.20 2.36 -22.71
C ALA A 36 -13.19 3.51 -22.56
N TYR A 37 -11.98 3.22 -22.04
CA TYR A 37 -10.90 4.21 -21.94
C TYR A 37 -10.47 4.75 -23.32
N LEU A 38 -10.35 3.86 -24.33
CA LEU A 38 -10.00 4.25 -25.69
C LEU A 38 -11.13 5.06 -26.37
N GLU A 39 -12.38 4.82 -25.99
CA GLU A 39 -13.57 5.57 -26.43
C GLU A 39 -13.77 6.88 -25.64
N GLU A 40 -12.83 7.20 -24.72
CA GLU A 40 -12.87 8.36 -23.81
C GLU A 40 -14.07 8.36 -22.84
N ASP A 41 -14.76 7.22 -22.70
CA ASP A 41 -15.82 7.03 -21.70
C ASP A 41 -15.18 6.62 -20.35
N TYR A 42 -14.59 7.62 -19.68
CA TYR A 42 -13.83 7.39 -18.47
C TYR A 42 -14.69 6.92 -17.29
N ASP A 43 -15.97 7.28 -17.24
CA ASP A 43 -16.87 6.82 -16.18
C ASP A 43 -17.16 5.31 -16.30
N VAL A 44 -17.35 4.81 -17.51
CA VAL A 44 -17.50 3.38 -17.77
C VAL A 44 -16.18 2.64 -17.52
N ALA A 45 -15.04 3.20 -17.97
CA ALA A 45 -13.73 2.62 -17.72
C ALA A 45 -13.43 2.48 -16.23
N ILE A 46 -13.71 3.52 -15.44
CA ILE A 46 -13.53 3.52 -13.97
C ILE A 46 -14.33 2.37 -13.33
N LYS A 47 -15.62 2.24 -13.66
CA LYS A 47 -16.49 1.19 -13.12
C LYS A 47 -15.96 -0.21 -13.46
N ALA A 48 -15.55 -0.40 -14.70
CA ALA A 48 -15.02 -1.68 -15.18
C ALA A 48 -13.71 -2.06 -14.45
N TYR A 49 -12.76 -1.13 -14.31
CA TYR A 49 -11.53 -1.42 -13.57
C TYR A 49 -11.76 -1.61 -12.06
N GLN A 50 -12.74 -0.91 -11.46
CA GLN A 50 -13.14 -1.16 -10.07
C GLN A 50 -13.73 -2.57 -9.90
N GLU A 51 -14.48 -3.07 -10.88
CA GLU A 51 -14.99 -4.44 -10.88
C GLU A 51 -13.84 -5.46 -10.89
N VAL A 52 -12.77 -5.22 -11.68
CA VAL A 52 -11.56 -6.08 -11.63
C VAL A 52 -10.99 -6.17 -10.22
N LEU A 53 -10.86 -5.03 -9.53
CA LEU A 53 -10.36 -5.01 -8.15
C LEU A 53 -11.33 -5.68 -7.16
N ALA A 54 -12.64 -5.56 -7.38
CA ALA A 54 -13.67 -6.22 -6.56
C ALA A 54 -13.62 -7.75 -6.67
N GLU A 55 -13.20 -8.30 -7.84
CA GLU A 55 -12.94 -9.73 -8.01
C GLU A 55 -11.58 -10.17 -7.40
N GLY A 56 -10.89 -9.28 -6.72
CA GLY A 56 -9.60 -9.56 -6.07
C GLY A 56 -8.40 -9.63 -7.03
N LEU A 57 -8.54 -9.16 -8.25
CA LEU A 57 -7.46 -9.15 -9.24
C LEU A 57 -6.64 -7.87 -9.15
N HIS A 58 -5.49 -7.99 -8.55
CA HIS A 58 -4.57 -6.87 -8.35
C HIS A 58 -3.38 -6.99 -9.31
N SER A 59 -3.40 -6.24 -10.42
CA SER A 59 -2.25 -6.10 -11.31
C SER A 59 -1.82 -4.65 -11.42
N LYS A 60 -0.57 -4.42 -11.84
CA LYS A 60 -0.03 -3.09 -12.08
C LYS A 60 -0.90 -2.33 -13.08
N GLU A 61 -1.29 -3.01 -14.15
CA GLU A 61 -2.06 -2.43 -15.25
C GLU A 61 -3.44 -1.95 -14.78
N VAL A 62 -4.10 -2.69 -13.89
CA VAL A 62 -5.41 -2.29 -13.35
C VAL A 62 -5.29 -0.99 -12.55
N TYR A 63 -4.31 -0.90 -11.63
CA TYR A 63 -4.11 0.31 -10.85
C TYR A 63 -3.69 1.50 -11.71
N LEU A 64 -2.79 1.26 -12.68
CA LEU A 64 -2.33 2.29 -13.60
C LEU A 64 -3.47 2.83 -14.45
N ASN A 65 -4.24 1.93 -15.08
CA ASN A 65 -5.32 2.31 -15.97
C ASN A 65 -6.49 2.96 -15.22
N LEU A 66 -6.82 2.47 -14.02
CA LEU A 66 -7.83 3.09 -13.16
C LEU A 66 -7.40 4.50 -12.71
N GLY A 67 -6.13 4.65 -12.29
CA GLY A 67 -5.57 5.96 -11.97
C GLY A 67 -5.60 6.91 -13.16
N ASN A 68 -5.25 6.42 -14.36
CA ASN A 68 -5.30 7.18 -15.61
C ASN A 68 -6.75 7.59 -15.96
N ALA A 69 -7.73 6.69 -15.82
CA ALA A 69 -9.13 6.99 -16.09
C ALA A 69 -9.66 8.08 -15.14
N TYR A 70 -9.35 8.00 -13.84
CA TYR A 70 -9.68 9.07 -12.91
C TYR A 70 -9.01 10.40 -13.24
N TYR A 71 -7.72 10.36 -13.62
CA TYR A 71 -6.97 11.56 -14.01
C TYR A 71 -7.61 12.25 -15.24
N LYS A 72 -7.93 11.45 -16.28
CA LYS A 72 -8.61 11.95 -17.49
C LYS A 72 -10.01 12.47 -17.21
N ASN A 73 -10.70 11.88 -16.23
CA ASN A 73 -12.03 12.32 -15.78
C ASN A 73 -11.99 13.54 -14.82
N GLY A 74 -10.83 14.13 -14.58
CA GLY A 74 -10.66 15.30 -13.70
C GLY A 74 -10.76 15.00 -12.21
N GLN A 75 -10.75 13.73 -11.78
CA GLN A 75 -10.88 13.30 -10.40
C GLN A 75 -9.50 13.07 -9.79
N THR A 76 -8.79 14.17 -9.50
CA THR A 76 -7.38 14.18 -9.07
C THR A 76 -7.15 13.37 -7.79
N ALA A 77 -7.99 13.52 -6.77
CA ALA A 77 -7.84 12.79 -5.50
C ALA A 77 -7.94 11.27 -5.71
N SER A 78 -8.91 10.82 -6.51
CA SER A 78 -9.09 9.40 -6.84
C SER A 78 -7.90 8.84 -7.63
N SER A 79 -7.42 9.60 -8.61
CA SER A 79 -6.23 9.23 -9.40
C SER A 79 -5.02 8.99 -8.50
N ILE A 80 -4.71 9.95 -7.61
CA ILE A 80 -3.62 9.84 -6.63
C ILE A 80 -3.83 8.61 -5.74
N LEU A 81 -5.05 8.40 -5.21
CA LEU A 81 -5.36 7.26 -4.35
C LEU A 81 -5.06 5.92 -5.03
N TYR A 82 -5.47 5.74 -6.29
CA TYR A 82 -5.28 4.45 -6.96
C TYR A 82 -3.84 4.22 -7.43
N TYR A 83 -3.09 5.25 -7.81
CA TYR A 83 -1.64 5.10 -8.02
C TYR A 83 -0.92 4.72 -6.73
N GLU A 84 -1.25 5.35 -5.60
CA GLU A 84 -0.68 5.02 -4.29
C GLU A 84 -1.06 3.60 -3.84
N LYS A 85 -2.32 3.16 -4.05
CA LYS A 85 -2.75 1.77 -3.82
C LYS A 85 -1.96 0.79 -4.69
N GLY A 86 -1.74 1.11 -5.95
CA GLY A 86 -0.88 0.33 -6.85
C GLY A 86 0.56 0.21 -6.33
N LEU A 87 1.12 1.29 -5.82
CA LEU A 87 2.48 1.30 -5.26
C LEU A 87 2.62 0.51 -3.94
N LEU A 88 1.52 0.19 -3.24
CA LEU A 88 1.57 -0.76 -2.12
C LEU A 88 1.93 -2.18 -2.59
N HIS A 89 1.43 -2.58 -3.75
CA HIS A 89 1.64 -3.91 -4.34
C HIS A 89 2.88 -3.95 -5.24
N PHE A 90 3.11 -2.89 -6.02
CA PHE A 90 4.15 -2.77 -7.03
C PHE A 90 5.13 -1.66 -6.67
N LYS A 91 5.84 -1.86 -5.54
CA LYS A 91 6.82 -0.91 -5.01
C LYS A 91 7.87 -0.56 -6.08
N LYS A 92 8.16 0.73 -6.23
CA LYS A 92 9.15 1.26 -7.20
C LYS A 92 8.78 1.07 -8.69
N ASP A 93 7.52 0.77 -9.03
CA ASP A 93 7.10 0.76 -10.43
C ASP A 93 7.19 2.16 -11.03
N VAL A 94 7.90 2.28 -12.16
CA VAL A 94 8.24 3.58 -12.76
C VAL A 94 7.00 4.24 -13.37
N ASP A 95 6.10 3.46 -13.96
CA ASP A 95 4.90 3.99 -14.62
C ASP A 95 3.94 4.56 -13.57
N LEU A 96 3.70 3.82 -12.47
CA LEU A 96 2.88 4.29 -11.36
C LEU A 96 3.47 5.55 -10.71
N LEU A 97 4.78 5.59 -10.47
CA LEU A 97 5.45 6.76 -9.87
C LEU A 97 5.36 7.98 -10.79
N THR A 98 5.56 7.80 -12.09
CA THR A 98 5.51 8.90 -13.07
C THR A 98 4.11 9.47 -13.17
N ASN A 99 3.08 8.61 -13.28
CA ASN A 99 1.70 9.08 -13.37
C ASN A 99 1.19 9.66 -12.06
N LEU A 100 1.61 9.12 -10.91
CA LEU A 100 1.37 9.73 -9.61
C LEU A 100 1.91 11.16 -9.56
N GLN A 101 3.15 11.37 -10.02
CA GLN A 101 3.75 12.71 -10.04
C GLN A 101 2.97 13.68 -10.93
N PHE A 102 2.46 13.24 -12.10
CA PHE A 102 1.59 14.07 -12.92
C PHE A 102 0.29 14.44 -12.20
N ALA A 103 -0.36 13.48 -11.53
CA ALA A 103 -1.57 13.75 -10.76
C ALA A 103 -1.28 14.68 -9.57
N GLU A 104 -0.18 14.49 -8.86
CA GLU A 104 0.24 15.35 -7.76
C GLU A 104 0.52 16.78 -8.19
N ASN A 105 1.01 17.02 -9.40
CA ASN A 105 1.23 18.36 -9.93
C ASN A 105 -0.06 19.16 -10.16
N GLN A 106 -1.23 18.48 -10.20
CA GLN A 106 -2.55 19.15 -10.29
C GLN A 106 -3.05 19.66 -8.94
N ARG A 107 -2.43 19.22 -7.82
CA ARG A 107 -2.86 19.65 -6.49
C ARG A 107 -2.65 21.14 -6.28
N ILE A 108 -3.55 21.76 -5.51
CA ILE A 108 -3.44 23.14 -5.05
C ILE A 108 -2.33 23.24 -3.98
N ASP A 109 -2.34 22.29 -3.02
CA ASP A 109 -1.42 22.33 -1.90
C ASP A 109 -0.01 21.87 -2.33
N ARG A 110 0.94 22.79 -2.20
CA ARG A 110 2.36 22.52 -2.40
C ARG A 110 3.08 22.57 -1.07
N ILE A 111 3.13 21.43 -0.40
CA ILE A 111 3.70 21.29 0.94
C ILE A 111 5.12 20.75 0.82
N GLU A 112 6.10 21.53 1.24
CA GLU A 112 7.48 21.10 1.28
C GLU A 112 7.68 20.12 2.44
N PRO A 113 8.15 18.88 2.18
CA PRO A 113 8.34 17.89 3.23
C PRO A 113 9.51 18.24 4.13
N LEU A 114 9.40 17.87 5.41
CA LEU A 114 10.53 17.93 6.32
C LEU A 114 11.67 17.00 5.86
N PRO A 115 12.94 17.34 6.15
CA PRO A 115 14.06 16.46 5.90
C PRO A 115 13.86 15.09 6.57
N ASP A 116 14.24 14.04 5.87
CA ASP A 116 14.12 12.68 6.41
C ASP A 116 14.85 12.53 7.75
N SER A 117 14.16 12.02 8.75
CA SER A 117 14.74 11.65 10.03
C SER A 117 15.85 10.57 9.86
N ILE A 118 16.74 10.44 10.85
CA ILE A 118 17.79 9.41 10.82
C ILE A 118 17.15 8.02 10.64
N ILE A 119 16.05 7.74 11.35
CA ILE A 119 15.33 6.47 11.25
C ILE A 119 14.84 6.21 9.82
N LYS A 120 14.25 7.22 9.17
CA LYS A 120 13.77 7.11 7.80
C LYS A 120 14.91 6.93 6.79
N ARG A 121 16.07 7.58 7.02
CA ARG A 121 17.28 7.36 6.21
C ARG A 121 17.83 5.95 6.33
N VAL A 122 17.90 5.41 7.57
CA VAL A 122 18.31 4.01 7.81
C VAL A 122 17.34 3.03 7.16
N TYR A 123 16.03 3.25 7.32
CA TYR A 123 15.01 2.44 6.66
C TYR A 123 15.17 2.41 5.14
N LYS A 124 15.29 3.58 4.49
CA LYS A 124 15.54 3.69 3.04
C LYS A 124 16.83 2.98 2.62
N PHE A 125 17.90 3.13 3.40
CA PHE A 125 19.16 2.44 3.15
C PHE A 125 18.98 0.92 3.17
N LEU A 126 18.31 0.36 4.18
CA LEU A 126 18.07 -1.08 4.31
C LEU A 126 17.20 -1.62 3.17
N LEU A 127 16.19 -0.87 2.73
CA LEU A 127 15.34 -1.22 1.57
C LEU A 127 16.08 -1.11 0.23
N ASN A 128 17.12 -0.27 0.14
CA ASN A 128 17.96 -0.22 -1.05
C ASN A 128 18.95 -1.38 -1.14
N LEU A 129 19.37 -1.94 0.02
CA LEU A 129 20.18 -3.16 0.05
C LEU A 129 19.36 -4.38 -0.37
N MET A 130 18.15 -4.51 0.17
CA MET A 130 17.28 -5.66 -0.04
C MET A 130 15.85 -5.31 0.41
N ASP A 131 14.85 -5.81 -0.28
CA ASP A 131 13.45 -5.67 0.12
C ASP A 131 13.11 -6.53 1.36
N SER A 132 11.90 -6.38 1.89
CA SER A 132 11.46 -7.12 3.07
C SER A 132 11.47 -8.64 2.87
N GLU A 133 11.13 -9.11 1.66
CA GLU A 133 11.17 -10.54 1.31
C GLU A 133 12.60 -11.08 1.28
N GLY A 134 13.52 -10.34 0.69
CA GLY A 134 14.94 -10.69 0.65
C GLY A 134 15.54 -10.80 2.06
N TRP A 135 15.20 -9.88 2.98
CA TRP A 135 15.63 -9.99 4.39
C TRP A 135 15.06 -11.24 5.08
N ALA A 136 13.78 -11.59 4.79
CA ALA A 136 13.15 -12.80 5.31
C ALA A 136 13.84 -14.06 4.80
N VAL A 137 14.09 -14.16 3.49
CA VAL A 137 14.80 -15.29 2.86
C VAL A 137 16.21 -15.41 3.40
N THR A 138 16.94 -14.29 3.53
CA THR A 138 18.29 -14.28 4.10
C THR A 138 18.30 -14.82 5.53
N SER A 139 17.37 -14.37 6.38
CA SER A 139 17.23 -14.86 7.75
C SER A 139 16.99 -16.38 7.76
N LEU A 140 16.09 -16.87 6.92
CA LEU A 140 15.77 -18.31 6.83
C LEU A 140 16.96 -19.14 6.37
N ILE A 141 17.67 -18.72 5.32
CA ILE A 141 18.85 -19.42 4.79
C ILE A 141 19.93 -19.56 5.88
N PHE A 142 20.26 -18.47 6.57
CA PHE A 142 21.29 -18.51 7.60
C PHE A 142 20.86 -19.26 8.86
N ALA A 143 19.56 -19.27 9.20
CA ALA A 143 19.02 -20.12 10.27
C ALA A 143 19.12 -21.62 9.91
N LEU A 144 18.83 -22.00 8.68
CA LEU A 144 19.01 -23.37 8.19
C LEU A 144 20.50 -23.75 8.16
N LEU A 145 21.36 -22.86 7.69
CA LEU A 145 22.80 -23.09 7.69
C LEU A 145 23.34 -23.33 9.12
N PHE A 146 22.85 -22.56 10.11
CA PHE A 146 23.16 -22.78 11.52
C PHE A 146 22.75 -24.20 11.97
N ALA A 147 21.49 -24.61 11.68
CA ALA A 147 20.99 -25.91 12.08
C ALA A 147 21.80 -27.06 11.46
N VAL A 148 22.11 -26.97 10.17
CA VAL A 148 22.91 -27.95 9.42
C VAL A 148 24.34 -28.00 9.98
N ALA A 149 24.98 -26.85 10.19
CA ALA A 149 26.35 -26.77 10.69
C ALA A 149 26.48 -27.34 12.10
N LYS A 150 25.43 -27.20 12.92
CA LYS A 150 25.42 -27.72 14.31
C LYS A 150 25.21 -29.25 14.35
N THR A 151 24.42 -29.82 13.43
CA THR A 151 23.94 -31.21 13.49
C THR A 151 24.77 -32.19 12.67
N ILE A 152 25.24 -31.81 11.45
CA ILE A 152 25.78 -32.79 10.49
C ILE A 152 27.25 -33.10 10.67
N LYS A 153 28.14 -32.09 10.81
CA LYS A 153 29.59 -32.34 10.90
C LYS A 153 30.28 -31.46 11.95
N PRO A 154 31.18 -32.07 12.79
CA PRO A 154 31.93 -31.30 13.79
C PRO A 154 32.77 -30.15 13.22
N ARG A 155 33.31 -30.33 11.99
CA ARG A 155 34.10 -29.30 11.29
C ARG A 155 33.31 -28.04 10.93
N LEU A 156 31.99 -28.18 10.67
CA LEU A 156 31.10 -27.08 10.30
C LEU A 156 30.63 -26.26 11.51
N ARG A 157 30.85 -26.74 12.74
CA ARG A 157 30.46 -26.02 13.98
C ARG A 157 31.09 -24.64 14.09
N LYS A 158 32.25 -24.42 13.43
CA LYS A 158 32.91 -23.11 13.43
C LYS A 158 32.10 -22.03 12.71
N ILE A 159 31.27 -22.38 11.72
CA ILE A 159 30.42 -21.45 10.99
C ILE A 159 29.01 -21.31 11.61
N ALA A 160 28.64 -22.18 12.55
CA ALA A 160 27.33 -22.12 13.19
C ALA A 160 27.10 -20.81 13.95
N GLY A 161 28.07 -20.38 14.76
CA GLY A 161 27.95 -19.10 15.48
C GLY A 161 27.75 -17.89 14.55
N PRO A 162 28.65 -17.66 13.59
CA PRO A 162 28.48 -16.59 12.60
C PRO A 162 27.15 -16.65 11.83
N SER A 163 26.72 -17.83 11.40
CA SER A 163 25.45 -17.96 10.66
C SER A 163 24.23 -17.60 11.51
N LEU A 164 24.22 -17.95 12.80
CA LEU A 164 23.16 -17.54 13.70
C LEU A 164 23.13 -16.02 13.87
N ILE A 165 24.29 -15.38 13.99
CA ILE A 165 24.37 -13.91 14.13
C ILE A 165 23.78 -13.23 12.89
N VAL A 166 24.15 -13.68 11.69
CA VAL A 166 23.61 -13.15 10.43
C VAL A 166 22.09 -13.36 10.34
N ALA A 167 21.60 -14.56 10.72
CA ALA A 167 20.17 -14.83 10.75
C ALA A 167 19.42 -13.87 11.69
N LEU A 168 19.95 -13.64 12.89
CA LEU A 168 19.36 -12.72 13.87
C LEU A 168 19.37 -11.27 13.39
N ILE A 169 20.48 -10.81 12.81
CA ILE A 169 20.57 -9.45 12.25
C ILE A 169 19.53 -9.28 11.14
N ALA A 170 19.46 -10.22 10.18
CA ALA A 170 18.49 -10.17 9.08
C ALA A 170 17.04 -10.19 9.60
N PHE A 171 16.75 -11.00 10.60
CA PHE A 171 15.43 -11.07 11.25
C PHE A 171 15.06 -9.76 11.95
N LEU A 172 15.97 -9.17 12.71
CA LEU A 172 15.74 -7.89 13.38
C LEU A 172 15.56 -6.75 12.37
N THR A 173 16.33 -6.78 11.27
CA THR A 173 16.14 -5.83 10.15
C THR A 173 14.77 -5.97 9.54
N LEU A 174 14.31 -7.20 9.29
CA LEU A 174 12.95 -7.47 8.77
C LEU A 174 11.88 -6.90 9.73
N LEU A 175 11.99 -7.18 11.03
CA LEU A 175 11.04 -6.65 12.02
C LEU A 175 11.03 -5.11 12.07
N PHE A 176 12.19 -4.49 11.94
CA PHE A 176 12.33 -3.04 11.88
C PHE A 176 11.63 -2.46 10.64
N ILE A 177 11.88 -3.05 9.47
CA ILE A 177 11.23 -2.65 8.21
C ILE A 177 9.72 -2.79 8.33
N GLN A 178 9.22 -3.95 8.77
CA GLN A 178 7.79 -4.20 8.93
C GLN A 178 7.12 -3.24 9.93
N LYS A 179 7.82 -2.89 11.03
CA LYS A 179 7.30 -1.92 11.99
C LYS A 179 7.07 -0.54 11.34
N ILE A 180 8.02 -0.08 10.53
CA ILE A 180 7.89 1.21 9.83
C ILE A 180 6.79 1.13 8.78
N GLU A 181 6.76 0.09 7.94
CA GLU A 181 5.73 -0.10 6.92
C GLU A 181 4.30 -0.16 7.50
N ARG A 182 4.14 -0.73 8.70
CA ARG A 182 2.86 -0.73 9.42
C ARG A 182 2.48 0.64 9.98
N SER A 183 3.46 1.45 10.36
CA SER A 183 3.21 2.81 10.88
C SER A 183 2.99 3.84 9.78
N GLU A 184 3.36 3.51 8.54
CA GLU A 184 3.12 4.33 7.36
C GLU A 184 1.73 4.04 6.79
N ASN A 185 0.70 4.51 7.49
CA ASN A 185 -0.65 4.55 6.95
C ASN A 185 -0.93 5.99 6.51
N TYR A 186 -1.25 6.18 5.24
CA TYR A 186 -1.55 7.48 4.67
C TYR A 186 -2.99 7.50 4.15
N ALA A 187 -3.53 8.69 4.02
CA ALA A 187 -4.83 8.95 3.42
C ALA A 187 -4.73 10.13 2.45
N ILE A 188 -5.71 10.23 1.56
CA ILE A 188 -5.84 11.32 0.60
C ILE A 188 -7.08 12.15 0.98
N VAL A 189 -6.98 13.46 0.94
CA VAL A 189 -8.09 14.41 1.11
C VAL A 189 -8.97 14.35 -0.15
N PHE A 190 -10.29 14.22 0.03
CA PHE A 190 -11.25 14.12 -1.07
C PHE A 190 -12.16 15.34 -1.22
N GLU A 191 -12.32 16.13 -0.16
CA GLU A 191 -13.08 17.36 -0.24
C GLU A 191 -12.32 18.43 -1.04
N PRO A 192 -12.98 19.22 -1.88
CA PRO A 192 -12.35 20.30 -2.64
C PRO A 192 -11.56 21.28 -1.77
N ALA A 193 -12.09 21.58 -0.59
CA ALA A 193 -11.40 22.31 0.48
C ALA A 193 -11.91 21.81 1.82
N VAL A 194 -11.01 21.58 2.75
CA VAL A 194 -11.33 21.12 4.10
C VAL A 194 -10.57 21.91 5.16
N THR A 195 -11.29 22.33 6.17
CA THR A 195 -10.73 23.02 7.32
C THR A 195 -10.13 22.02 8.30
N VAL A 196 -8.86 22.20 8.64
CA VAL A 196 -8.18 21.45 9.70
C VAL A 196 -8.24 22.24 10.99
N LEU A 197 -8.77 21.62 12.05
CA LEU A 197 -9.04 22.22 13.34
C LEU A 197 -7.92 21.94 14.34
N SER A 198 -7.76 22.82 15.35
CA SER A 198 -6.79 22.62 16.43
C SER A 198 -7.19 21.50 17.40
N ASP A 199 -8.48 21.28 17.58
CA ASP A 199 -9.07 20.30 18.50
C ASP A 199 -10.21 19.53 17.81
N PRO A 200 -10.57 18.32 18.28
CA PRO A 200 -11.63 17.51 17.69
C PRO A 200 -13.03 18.00 18.09
N LYS A 201 -13.37 19.23 17.70
CA LYS A 201 -14.66 19.90 17.96
C LYS A 201 -15.00 20.80 16.80
N ILE A 202 -16.27 20.87 16.44
CA ILE A 202 -16.77 21.68 15.30
C ILE A 202 -16.42 23.16 15.44
N ASP A 203 -16.48 23.71 16.67
CA ASP A 203 -16.22 25.12 16.96
C ASP A 203 -14.76 25.43 17.33
N ALA A 204 -13.84 24.45 17.09
CA ALA A 204 -12.44 24.66 17.40
C ALA A 204 -11.79 25.66 16.42
N PRO A 205 -10.76 26.41 16.86
CA PRO A 205 -10.01 27.27 15.98
C PRO A 205 -9.44 26.54 14.76
N VAL A 206 -9.47 27.22 13.62
CA VAL A 206 -8.85 26.72 12.39
C VAL A 206 -7.34 26.73 12.53
N ALA A 207 -6.69 25.61 12.28
CA ALA A 207 -5.24 25.50 12.24
C ALA A 207 -4.71 25.86 10.84
N PHE A 208 -5.29 25.25 9.80
CA PHE A 208 -4.99 25.50 8.39
C PHE A 208 -6.09 24.89 7.50
N GLU A 209 -5.99 25.09 6.19
CA GLU A 209 -6.88 24.48 5.19
C GLU A 209 -6.08 23.52 4.31
N LEU A 210 -6.77 22.48 3.81
CA LEU A 210 -6.24 21.53 2.82
C LEU A 210 -7.23 21.38 1.67
N HIS A 211 -6.69 20.99 0.52
CA HIS A 211 -7.46 20.76 -0.69
C HIS A 211 -7.36 19.30 -1.13
N GLU A 212 -8.25 18.89 -2.06
CA GLU A 212 -8.30 17.55 -2.61
C GLU A 212 -6.95 17.08 -3.16
N GLY A 213 -6.71 15.78 -3.05
CA GLY A 213 -5.47 15.16 -3.50
C GLY A 213 -4.31 15.27 -2.51
N THR A 214 -4.43 16.09 -1.44
CA THR A 214 -3.36 16.22 -0.46
C THR A 214 -3.21 14.94 0.36
N LYS A 215 -1.98 14.41 0.39
CA LYS A 215 -1.62 13.23 1.16
C LYS A 215 -1.36 13.60 2.61
N VAL A 216 -2.04 12.94 3.52
CA VAL A 216 -1.97 13.17 4.95
C VAL A 216 -1.65 11.87 5.69
N LYS A 217 -1.05 11.98 6.87
CA LYS A 217 -0.77 10.84 7.75
C LYS A 217 -1.75 10.85 8.93
N PRO A 218 -2.72 9.94 8.97
CA PRO A 218 -3.59 9.75 10.13
C PRO A 218 -2.77 9.29 11.35
N VAL A 219 -2.98 9.94 12.49
CA VAL A 219 -2.21 9.69 13.73
C VAL A 219 -3.10 9.18 14.84
N GLU A 220 -4.27 9.80 15.04
CA GLU A 220 -5.17 9.54 16.16
C GLU A 220 -6.61 9.73 15.71
N SER A 221 -7.55 8.91 16.20
CA SER A 221 -8.98 9.01 15.90
C SER A 221 -9.75 9.38 17.17
N PHE A 222 -10.70 10.28 17.06
CA PHE A 222 -11.60 10.66 18.14
C PHE A 222 -13.00 10.94 17.56
N GLU A 223 -13.97 10.12 17.90
CA GLU A 223 -15.34 10.20 17.37
C GLU A 223 -15.35 10.26 15.83
N GLU A 224 -15.98 11.28 15.24
CA GLU A 224 -15.98 11.54 13.80
C GLU A 224 -14.71 12.23 13.26
N PHE A 225 -13.77 12.60 14.15
CA PHE A 225 -12.55 13.32 13.77
C PHE A 225 -11.34 12.39 13.67
N GLN A 226 -10.49 12.72 12.74
CA GLN A 226 -9.17 12.11 12.53
C GLN A 226 -8.09 13.17 12.70
N LYS A 227 -7.16 12.96 13.62
CA LYS A 227 -5.95 13.77 13.69
C LYS A 227 -5.03 13.36 12.57
N ILE A 228 -4.58 14.36 11.81
CA ILE A 228 -3.68 14.17 10.68
C ILE A 228 -2.38 14.95 10.89
N GLU A 229 -1.32 14.47 10.26
CA GLU A 229 -0.05 15.17 10.09
C GLU A 229 0.25 15.31 8.60
N ILE A 230 0.65 16.49 8.16
CA ILE A 230 1.06 16.77 6.78
C ILE A 230 2.59 16.76 6.62
N ALA A 231 3.07 16.77 5.39
CA ALA A 231 4.48 16.55 5.06
C ALA A 231 5.47 17.51 5.73
N ASN A 232 5.04 18.72 6.08
CA ASN A 232 5.85 19.73 6.80
C ASN A 232 5.80 19.59 8.33
N GLY A 233 5.13 18.55 8.87
CA GLY A 233 5.03 18.27 10.30
C GLY A 233 3.90 19.00 11.02
N GLN A 234 3.13 19.87 10.34
CA GLN A 234 1.94 20.45 10.94
C GLN A 234 0.87 19.38 11.16
N SER A 235 0.10 19.51 12.22
CA SER A 235 -0.95 18.53 12.56
C SER A 235 -2.22 19.25 13.03
N GLY A 236 -3.34 18.57 12.88
CA GLY A 236 -4.65 19.06 13.34
C GLY A 236 -5.73 18.01 13.08
N TRP A 237 -6.97 18.36 13.32
CA TRP A 237 -8.11 17.49 13.26
C TRP A 237 -8.99 17.78 12.05
N ILE A 238 -9.40 16.75 11.36
CA ILE A 238 -10.27 16.79 10.17
C ILE A 238 -11.41 15.80 10.37
N VAL A 239 -12.55 16.04 9.75
CA VAL A 239 -13.64 15.05 9.75
C VAL A 239 -13.21 13.83 8.96
N THR A 240 -13.36 12.64 9.52
CA THR A 240 -12.89 11.39 8.95
C THR A 240 -13.45 11.09 7.56
N SER A 241 -14.70 11.51 7.28
CA SER A 241 -15.33 11.34 5.97
C SER A 241 -14.66 12.12 4.84
N SER A 242 -13.88 13.16 5.16
CA SER A 242 -13.17 14.00 4.19
C SER A 242 -11.92 13.34 3.61
N ILE A 243 -11.50 12.20 4.16
CA ILE A 243 -10.30 11.48 3.73
C ILE A 243 -10.62 10.03 3.34
N ARG A 244 -9.77 9.45 2.49
CA ARG A 244 -9.78 8.02 2.19
C ARG A 244 -8.41 7.43 2.42
N PHE A 245 -8.38 6.32 3.17
CA PHE A 245 -7.15 5.63 3.50
C PHE A 245 -6.59 4.90 2.27
N ILE A 246 -5.26 4.91 2.13
CA ILE A 246 -4.57 4.18 1.06
C ILE A 246 -4.55 2.67 1.39
N LYS A 247 -4.33 2.33 2.68
CA LYS A 247 -4.44 0.95 3.20
C LYS A 247 -5.77 0.80 3.94
N GLU A 248 -6.54 -0.18 3.56
CA GLU A 248 -7.76 -0.61 4.23
C GLU A 248 -7.45 -1.72 5.23
#